data_400ffc9dbb12060a8dc5b95a1e8c77e4
#
_entry.id   400ffc9dbb12060a8dc5b95a1e8c77e4
#
_cell.length_a   1.000
_cell.length_b   1.000
_cell.length_c   1.000
_cell.angle_alpha   90.00
_cell.angle_beta   90.00
_cell.angle_gamma   90.00
#
_symmetry.space_group_name_H-M   'P 1'
#
loop_
_entity.id
_entity.type
_entity.pdbx_description
1 polymer ?
#
loop_
_entity_poly.entity_id
_entity_poly.type
_entity_poly.pdbx_seq_one_letter_code
_entity_poly.pdbx_strand_id
1 'polypeptide(L)'
;SAASDVYKRQLYMRTLGNRPDLFGQAQYPNASTIKQPTYYDVPPEALKDDKFAAMMEEATKYIGYPYVWGGSSPSTSFDCSGYISWVLNHSGWNVGRQTAQGLYNFCTPVSAAQVKPGDLVFFKGTYDTPGVSHCGIYVGNSIMLHCGDPISYTNLNSKYWQEHFYSYGRLP
;
A
#
# COMPACT_ATOMS: atom_id res chain seq x y z
N SER A 1 12.03 17.36 -0.60
CA SER A 1 10.58 17.26 -0.85
C SER A 1 10.13 15.82 -0.75
N ALA A 2 8.83 15.59 -0.59
CA ALA A 2 8.26 14.25 -0.56
C ALA A 2 8.63 13.46 -1.82
N ALA A 3 8.49 14.06 -2.98
CA ALA A 3 8.84 13.41 -4.25
C ALA A 3 10.32 13.02 -4.31
N SER A 4 11.22 13.90 -3.91
CA SER A 4 12.66 13.59 -3.92
C SER A 4 13.03 12.52 -2.91
N ASP A 5 12.36 12.48 -1.75
CA ASP A 5 12.60 11.47 -0.73
C ASP A 5 12.13 10.09 -1.20
N VAL A 6 10.99 10.01 -1.88
CA VAL A 6 10.53 8.77 -2.51
C VAL A 6 11.51 8.30 -3.57
N TYR A 7 11.95 9.21 -4.43
CA TYR A 7 12.92 8.89 -5.50
C TYR A 7 14.23 8.35 -4.92
N LYS A 8 14.78 9.00 -3.90
CA LYS A 8 16.01 8.55 -3.24
C LYS A 8 15.84 7.18 -2.61
N ARG A 9 14.69 6.94 -1.96
CA ARG A 9 14.40 5.64 -1.34
C ARG A 9 14.29 4.54 -2.39
N GLN A 10 13.64 4.81 -3.53
CA GLN A 10 13.55 3.87 -4.64
C GLN A 10 14.94 3.53 -5.19
N LEU A 11 15.79 4.54 -5.40
CA LEU A 11 17.16 4.34 -5.86
C LEU A 11 17.98 3.48 -4.88
N TYR A 12 17.86 3.77 -3.59
CA TYR A 12 18.54 3.03 -2.55
C TYR A 12 18.10 1.56 -2.52
N MET A 13 16.81 1.30 -2.58
CA MET A 13 16.27 -0.06 -2.61
C MET A 13 16.73 -0.84 -3.85
N ARG A 14 16.77 -0.19 -5.01
CA ARG A 14 17.26 -0.80 -6.24
C ARG A 14 18.73 -1.19 -6.11
N THR A 15 19.55 -0.31 -5.55
CA THR A 15 21.00 -0.55 -5.33
C THR A 15 21.23 -1.71 -4.38
N LEU A 16 20.41 -1.86 -3.35
CA LEU A 16 20.56 -2.88 -2.32
C LEU A 16 19.82 -4.19 -2.62
N GLY A 17 19.10 -4.27 -3.73
CA GLY A 17 18.42 -5.48 -4.16
C GLY A 17 17.31 -5.93 -3.21
N ASN A 18 16.46 -5.01 -2.75
CA ASN A 18 15.31 -5.33 -1.87
C ASN A 18 15.73 -6.04 -0.57
N ARG A 19 16.61 -5.43 0.19
CA ARG A 19 17.10 -5.96 1.46
C ARG A 19 16.07 -5.74 2.58
N PRO A 20 15.24 -6.72 2.94
CA PRO A 20 14.23 -6.55 3.99
C PRO A 20 14.83 -6.28 5.36
N ASP A 21 16.03 -6.77 5.64
CA ASP A 21 16.80 -6.49 6.85
C ASP A 21 17.08 -4.99 7.04
N LEU A 22 16.99 -4.19 5.97
CA LEU A 22 17.23 -2.75 6.02
C LEU A 22 15.94 -1.93 6.10
N PHE A 23 14.77 -2.55 5.86
CA PHE A 23 13.50 -1.84 5.71
C PHE A 23 12.39 -2.33 6.65
N GLY A 24 12.67 -3.07 7.65
CA GLY A 24 11.65 -3.44 8.62
C GLY A 24 11.62 -4.89 9.00
N GLN A 25 12.00 -5.80 8.13
CA GLN A 25 12.02 -7.22 8.48
C GLN A 25 12.98 -7.49 9.65
N ALA A 26 14.05 -6.71 9.76
CA ALA A 26 14.98 -6.80 10.88
C ALA A 26 14.34 -6.42 12.22
N GLN A 27 13.26 -5.62 12.22
CA GLN A 27 12.50 -5.27 13.43
C GLN A 27 11.63 -6.42 13.92
N TYR A 28 11.42 -7.44 13.09
CA TYR A 28 10.56 -8.58 13.38
C TYR A 28 11.32 -9.89 13.16
N PRO A 29 12.41 -10.12 13.93
CA PRO A 29 13.30 -11.27 13.70
C PRO A 29 12.66 -12.63 13.92
N ASN A 30 11.50 -12.66 14.61
CA ASN A 30 10.75 -13.88 14.87
C ASN A 30 9.69 -14.19 13.82
N ALA A 31 9.60 -13.39 12.76
CA ALA A 31 8.75 -13.75 11.62
C ALA A 31 9.23 -15.10 11.07
N SER A 32 8.32 -16.06 11.00
CA SER A 32 8.65 -17.46 10.68
C SER A 32 9.23 -17.64 9.26
N THR A 33 9.08 -16.60 8.41
CA THR A 33 9.62 -16.61 7.06
C THR A 33 9.95 -15.18 6.65
N ILE A 34 11.21 -14.93 6.29
CA ILE A 34 11.60 -13.66 5.67
C ILE A 34 11.17 -13.72 4.21
N LYS A 35 10.24 -12.84 3.82
CA LYS A 35 9.77 -12.72 2.45
C LYS A 35 10.33 -11.46 1.83
N GLN A 36 10.88 -11.59 0.62
CA GLN A 36 11.36 -10.45 -0.15
C GLN A 36 10.17 -9.66 -0.71
N PRO A 37 10.09 -8.33 -0.49
CA PRO A 37 9.09 -7.53 -1.16
C PRO A 37 9.36 -7.44 -2.66
N THR A 38 8.31 -7.46 -3.46
CA THR A 38 8.39 -7.15 -4.88
C THR A 38 8.55 -5.64 -5.05
N TYR A 39 9.54 -5.23 -5.82
CA TYR A 39 9.88 -3.84 -6.00
C TYR A 39 9.31 -3.27 -7.30
N TYR A 40 8.96 -1.98 -7.29
CA TYR A 40 8.50 -1.23 -8.46
C TYR A 40 8.96 0.22 -8.34
N ASP A 41 9.49 0.78 -9.43
CA ASP A 41 9.86 2.18 -9.51
C ASP A 41 8.65 3.01 -9.94
N VAL A 42 8.09 3.78 -9.03
CA VAL A 42 7.03 4.75 -9.36
C VAL A 42 7.61 5.80 -10.30
N PRO A 43 6.99 6.04 -11.46
CA PRO A 43 7.50 7.02 -12.42
C PRO A 43 7.58 8.43 -11.81
N PRO A 44 8.64 9.20 -12.10
CA PRO A 44 8.76 10.58 -11.60
C PRO A 44 7.57 11.46 -11.94
N GLU A 45 6.92 11.26 -13.09
CA GLU A 45 5.73 12.01 -13.48
C GLU A 45 4.58 11.87 -12.48
N ALA A 46 4.37 10.66 -11.94
CA ALA A 46 3.32 10.43 -10.94
C ALA A 46 3.62 11.20 -9.64
N LEU A 47 4.88 11.35 -9.27
CA LEU A 47 5.31 12.04 -8.05
C LEU A 47 5.21 13.57 -8.15
N LYS A 48 4.84 14.11 -9.29
CA LYS A 48 4.53 15.55 -9.44
C LYS A 48 3.20 15.91 -8.78
N ASP A 49 2.31 14.95 -8.58
CA ASP A 49 1.11 15.13 -7.77
C ASP A 49 1.53 15.15 -6.29
N ASP A 50 1.41 16.29 -5.63
CA ASP A 50 1.87 16.49 -4.26
C ASP A 50 1.16 15.58 -3.25
N LYS A 51 -0.13 15.30 -3.46
CA LYS A 51 -0.88 14.40 -2.58
C LYS A 51 -0.38 12.98 -2.69
N PHE A 52 -0.15 12.51 -3.92
CA PHE A 52 0.41 11.19 -4.14
C PHE A 52 1.84 11.08 -3.62
N ALA A 53 2.66 12.09 -3.85
CA ALA A 53 4.04 12.11 -3.35
C ALA A 53 4.08 12.03 -1.81
N ALA A 54 3.23 12.79 -1.12
CA ALA A 54 3.14 12.74 0.34
C ALA A 54 2.69 11.37 0.84
N MET A 55 1.70 10.76 0.18
CA MET A 55 1.23 9.41 0.49
C MET A 55 2.35 8.39 0.34
N MET A 56 3.09 8.43 -0.76
CA MET A 56 4.17 7.49 -1.04
C MET A 56 5.39 7.69 -0.13
N GLU A 57 5.66 8.92 0.28
CA GLU A 57 6.73 9.17 1.26
C GLU A 57 6.48 8.40 2.55
N GLU A 58 5.26 8.41 3.05
CA GLU A 58 4.90 7.64 4.24
C GLU A 58 4.80 6.14 3.94
N ALA A 59 4.10 5.77 2.88
CA ALA A 59 3.83 4.37 2.55
C ALA A 59 5.11 3.55 2.30
N THR A 60 6.10 4.13 1.65
CA THR A 60 7.33 3.41 1.29
C THR A 60 8.28 3.18 2.45
N LYS A 61 8.08 3.84 3.59
CA LYS A 61 8.88 3.58 4.80
C LYS A 61 8.72 2.16 5.33
N TYR A 62 7.59 1.51 5.05
CA TYR A 62 7.20 0.25 5.66
C TYR A 62 7.26 -0.94 4.70
N ILE A 63 7.78 -0.76 3.48
CA ILE A 63 7.98 -1.87 2.54
C ILE A 63 8.86 -2.94 3.21
N GLY A 64 8.39 -4.19 3.17
CA GLY A 64 9.05 -5.31 3.82
C GLY A 64 8.50 -5.66 5.21
N TYR A 65 7.68 -4.82 5.81
CA TYR A 65 7.03 -5.12 7.10
C TYR A 65 6.08 -6.31 6.93
N PRO A 66 6.03 -7.23 7.92
CA PRO A 66 5.15 -8.39 7.83
C PRO A 66 3.68 -8.02 8.03
N TYR A 67 2.79 -8.89 7.54
CA TYR A 67 1.37 -8.78 7.84
C TYR A 67 1.10 -9.23 9.27
N VAL A 68 0.37 -8.42 10.03
CA VAL A 68 -0.07 -8.75 11.40
C VAL A 68 -1.55 -8.44 11.51
N TRP A 69 -2.37 -9.44 11.74
CA TRP A 69 -3.82 -9.28 11.89
C TRP A 69 -4.14 -8.29 13.00
N GLY A 70 -4.96 -7.28 12.67
CA GLY A 70 -5.31 -6.21 13.61
C GLY A 70 -4.23 -5.16 13.80
N GLY A 71 -3.07 -5.29 13.16
CA GLY A 71 -1.98 -4.34 13.27
C GLY A 71 -2.31 -3.01 12.62
N SER A 72 -1.92 -1.90 13.27
CA SER A 72 -2.28 -0.55 12.84
C SER A 72 -1.20 0.51 13.10
N SER A 73 0.00 0.10 13.46
CA SER A 73 1.11 1.03 13.72
C SER A 73 2.46 0.39 13.36
N PRO A 74 3.52 1.21 13.14
CA PRO A 74 4.85 0.65 12.88
C PRO A 74 5.37 -0.26 13.98
N SER A 75 5.00 -0.01 15.23
CA SER A 75 5.46 -0.80 16.38
C SER A 75 4.84 -2.20 16.42
N THR A 76 3.64 -2.38 15.87
CA THR A 76 2.94 -3.66 15.83
C THR A 76 3.01 -4.33 14.46
N SER A 77 3.51 -3.63 13.44
CA SER A 77 3.25 -3.87 12.03
C SER A 77 1.76 -3.70 11.71
N PHE A 78 1.30 -4.13 10.56
CA PHE A 78 0.02 -3.73 10.01
C PHE A 78 -0.77 -4.90 9.43
N ASP A 79 -2.09 -4.76 9.40
CA ASP A 79 -2.92 -5.46 8.44
C ASP A 79 -3.22 -4.55 7.23
N CYS A 80 -4.05 -5.00 6.28
CA CYS A 80 -4.26 -4.27 5.03
C CYS A 80 -4.85 -2.87 5.25
N SER A 81 -5.92 -2.77 6.01
CA SER A 81 -6.60 -1.50 6.29
C SER A 81 -5.87 -0.67 7.34
N GLY A 82 -5.16 -1.32 8.27
CA GLY A 82 -4.31 -0.65 9.24
C GLY A 82 -3.17 0.10 8.58
N TYR A 83 -2.54 -0.51 7.60
CA TYR A 83 -1.49 0.13 6.82
C TYR A 83 -2.01 1.36 6.08
N ILE A 84 -3.09 1.23 5.33
CA ILE A 84 -3.66 2.34 4.58
C ILE A 84 -4.16 3.46 5.51
N SER A 85 -4.83 3.12 6.61
CA SER A 85 -5.28 4.11 7.61
C SER A 85 -4.09 4.91 8.16
N TRP A 86 -3.02 4.22 8.53
CA TRP A 86 -1.80 4.87 9.03
C TRP A 86 -1.21 5.82 8.00
N VAL A 87 -1.04 5.34 6.77
CA VAL A 87 -0.47 6.15 5.68
C VAL A 87 -1.30 7.41 5.46
N LEU A 88 -2.62 7.28 5.38
CA LEU A 88 -3.50 8.42 5.17
C LEU A 88 -3.44 9.43 6.31
N ASN A 89 -3.49 8.96 7.55
CA ASN A 89 -3.43 9.85 8.73
C ASN A 89 -2.09 10.59 8.85
N HIS A 90 -1.04 10.11 8.20
CA HIS A 90 0.29 10.72 8.23
C HIS A 90 0.70 11.40 6.92
N SER A 91 -0.27 11.56 5.99
CA SER A 91 0.02 12.18 4.69
C SER A 91 -1.06 13.17 4.23
N GLY A 92 -1.85 13.70 5.17
CA GLY A 92 -2.75 14.81 4.88
C GLY A 92 -4.23 14.50 5.02
N TRP A 93 -4.61 13.25 5.34
CA TRP A 93 -5.99 12.88 5.63
C TRP A 93 -6.17 12.57 7.12
N ASN A 94 -7.40 12.59 7.57
CA ASN A 94 -7.75 12.25 8.95
C ASN A 94 -8.92 11.26 8.92
N VAL A 95 -8.59 9.98 8.88
CA VAL A 95 -9.59 8.91 8.75
C VAL A 95 -9.72 8.04 10.01
N GLY A 96 -8.82 8.19 11.00
CA GLY A 96 -8.75 7.30 12.14
C GLY A 96 -8.33 5.88 11.74
N ARG A 97 -8.69 4.89 12.55
CA ARG A 97 -8.45 3.47 12.23
C ARG A 97 -9.69 2.92 11.53
N GLN A 98 -9.58 2.64 10.23
CA GLN A 98 -10.68 2.12 9.42
C GLN A 98 -10.46 0.65 9.06
N THR A 99 -11.57 -0.06 8.81
CA THR A 99 -11.58 -1.32 8.07
C THR A 99 -11.45 -1.04 6.57
N ALA A 100 -11.23 -2.08 5.77
CA ALA A 100 -11.22 -1.91 4.31
C ALA A 100 -12.58 -1.40 3.79
N GLN A 101 -13.69 -1.87 4.36
CA GLN A 101 -15.02 -1.37 4.04
C GLN A 101 -15.16 0.11 4.42
N GLY A 102 -14.64 0.53 5.57
CA GLY A 102 -14.69 1.93 6.01
C GLY A 102 -13.90 2.84 5.08
N LEU A 103 -12.73 2.41 4.63
CA LEU A 103 -11.94 3.15 3.65
C LEU A 103 -12.68 3.26 2.31
N TYR A 104 -13.32 2.18 1.86
CA TYR A 104 -14.14 2.22 0.66
C TYR A 104 -15.26 3.27 0.78
N ASN A 105 -15.96 3.28 1.91
CA ASN A 105 -17.04 4.24 2.16
C ASN A 105 -16.55 5.70 2.20
N PHE A 106 -15.28 5.91 2.54
CA PHE A 106 -14.65 7.23 2.56
C PHE A 106 -14.32 7.74 1.16
N CYS A 107 -14.23 6.87 0.17
CA CYS A 107 -13.85 7.19 -1.20
C CYS A 107 -15.05 7.40 -2.10
N THR A 108 -14.82 8.09 -3.23
CA THR A 108 -15.74 8.13 -4.36
C THR A 108 -15.30 7.09 -5.39
N PRO A 109 -16.20 6.19 -5.85
CA PRO A 109 -15.82 5.19 -6.86
C PRO A 109 -15.27 5.82 -8.14
N VAL A 110 -14.27 5.18 -8.73
CA VAL A 110 -13.60 5.62 -9.94
C VAL A 110 -13.53 4.46 -10.92
N SER A 111 -13.80 4.73 -12.20
CA SER A 111 -13.70 3.71 -13.25
C SER A 111 -12.24 3.35 -13.57
N ALA A 112 -12.05 2.19 -14.17
CA ALA A 112 -10.73 1.76 -14.64
C ALA A 112 -10.12 2.72 -15.68
N ALA A 113 -10.97 3.40 -16.46
CA ALA A 113 -10.52 4.38 -17.44
C ALA A 113 -10.01 5.67 -16.80
N GLN A 114 -10.39 5.97 -15.57
CA GLN A 114 -10.06 7.21 -14.87
C GLN A 114 -9.14 7.03 -13.67
N VAL A 115 -8.84 5.80 -13.28
CA VAL A 115 -7.99 5.53 -12.13
C VAL A 115 -6.60 6.13 -12.35
N LYS A 116 -6.04 6.70 -11.29
CA LYS A 116 -4.71 7.31 -11.32
C LYS A 116 -3.92 6.98 -10.05
N PRO A 117 -2.59 7.10 -10.08
CA PRO A 117 -1.78 6.91 -8.88
C PRO A 117 -2.30 7.76 -7.71
N GLY A 118 -2.44 7.12 -6.55
CA GLY A 118 -3.00 7.74 -5.34
C GLY A 118 -4.45 7.38 -5.09
N ASP A 119 -5.18 6.86 -6.08
CA ASP A 119 -6.46 6.23 -5.82
C ASP A 119 -6.25 4.93 -5.04
N LEU A 120 -7.27 4.48 -4.34
CA LEU A 120 -7.24 3.20 -3.65
C LEU A 120 -7.90 2.11 -4.51
N VAL A 121 -7.49 0.88 -4.29
CA VAL A 121 -8.09 -0.29 -4.93
C VAL A 121 -8.65 -1.21 -3.86
N PHE A 122 -9.85 -1.75 -4.10
CA PHE A 122 -10.63 -2.51 -3.13
C PHE A 122 -11.02 -3.88 -3.68
N PHE A 123 -11.04 -4.85 -2.78
CA PHE A 123 -11.30 -6.26 -3.11
C PHE A 123 -12.33 -6.85 -2.16
N LYS A 124 -13.00 -7.90 -2.62
CA LYS A 124 -13.94 -8.71 -1.83
C LYS A 124 -13.51 -10.17 -1.82
N GLY A 125 -13.88 -10.88 -0.78
CA GLY A 125 -13.68 -12.33 -0.71
C GLY A 125 -12.25 -12.79 -0.53
N THR A 126 -11.34 -11.91 -0.13
CA THR A 126 -9.95 -12.31 0.17
C THR A 126 -9.85 -13.07 1.50
N TYR A 127 -10.84 -12.89 2.37
CA TYR A 127 -11.10 -13.74 3.52
C TYR A 127 -12.60 -13.69 3.82
N ASP A 128 -13.08 -14.55 4.72
CA ASP A 128 -14.51 -14.66 5.03
C ASP A 128 -14.98 -13.47 5.87
N THR A 129 -15.51 -12.46 5.18
CA THR A 129 -16.11 -11.28 5.77
C THR A 129 -17.12 -10.67 4.78
N PRO A 130 -18.23 -10.09 5.26
CA PRO A 130 -19.12 -9.34 4.38
C PRO A 130 -18.43 -8.07 3.85
N GLY A 131 -18.73 -7.73 2.59
CA GLY A 131 -18.26 -6.50 1.97
C GLY A 131 -16.80 -6.50 1.59
N VAL A 132 -16.19 -5.31 1.59
CA VAL A 132 -14.80 -5.12 1.18
C VAL A 132 -13.86 -5.74 2.22
N SER A 133 -12.95 -6.60 1.76
CA SER A 133 -12.06 -7.37 2.63
C SER A 133 -10.60 -6.95 2.56
N HIS A 134 -10.19 -6.24 1.49
CA HIS A 134 -8.79 -5.85 1.28
C HIS A 134 -8.71 -4.55 0.51
N CYS A 135 -7.61 -3.84 0.67
CA CYS A 135 -7.35 -2.58 -0.02
C CYS A 135 -5.85 -2.36 -0.25
N GLY A 136 -5.54 -1.50 -1.20
CA GLY A 136 -4.18 -1.08 -1.51
C GLY A 136 -4.16 0.29 -2.16
N ILE A 137 -2.97 0.83 -2.36
CA ILE A 137 -2.74 2.09 -3.08
C ILE A 137 -2.44 1.76 -4.53
N TYR A 138 -3.22 2.33 -5.46
CA TYR A 138 -2.91 2.22 -6.88
C TYR A 138 -1.71 3.12 -7.19
N VAL A 139 -0.68 2.57 -7.81
CA VAL A 139 0.56 3.31 -8.10
C VAL A 139 0.84 3.45 -9.60
N GLY A 140 -0.13 3.09 -10.44
CA GLY A 140 0.02 3.12 -11.90
C GLY A 140 0.41 1.75 -12.47
N ASN A 141 0.29 1.62 -13.79
CA ASN A 141 0.70 0.43 -14.55
C ASN A 141 0.11 -0.90 -14.03
N SER A 142 -1.13 -0.87 -13.53
CA SER A 142 -1.80 -2.03 -12.93
C SER A 142 -1.03 -2.61 -11.75
N ILE A 143 -0.41 -1.75 -10.94
CA ILE A 143 0.33 -2.13 -9.74
C ILE A 143 -0.27 -1.44 -8.53
N MET A 144 -0.35 -2.16 -7.42
CA MET A 144 -0.70 -1.60 -6.12
C MET A 144 0.42 -1.77 -5.10
N LEU A 145 0.51 -0.83 -4.17
CA LEU A 145 1.29 -0.98 -2.94
C LEU A 145 0.31 -1.32 -1.83
N HIS A 146 0.50 -2.46 -1.17
CA HIS A 146 -0.44 -2.92 -0.16
C HIS A 146 0.25 -3.73 0.93
N CYS A 147 -0.45 -3.89 2.05
CA CYS A 147 -0.04 -4.81 3.08
C CYS A 147 -0.57 -6.21 2.77
N GLY A 148 0.20 -6.93 1.96
CA GLY A 148 0.17 -8.37 1.91
C GLY A 148 1.12 -8.92 2.97
N ASP A 149 1.84 -9.95 2.70
CA ASP A 149 2.85 -10.47 3.60
C ASP A 149 4.13 -10.80 2.81
N PRO A 150 5.06 -9.85 2.73
CA PRO A 150 5.17 -8.54 3.39
C PRO A 150 4.44 -7.41 2.65
N ILE A 151 4.52 -6.19 3.21
CA ILE A 151 4.15 -4.98 2.47
C ILE A 151 5.03 -4.89 1.24
N SER A 152 4.42 -4.86 0.06
CA SER A 152 5.13 -4.83 -1.21
C SER A 152 4.25 -4.34 -2.35
N TYR A 153 4.88 -4.13 -3.51
CA TYR A 153 4.16 -3.89 -4.76
C TYR A 153 3.65 -5.21 -5.33
N THR A 154 2.46 -5.18 -5.93
CA THR A 154 1.81 -6.37 -6.48
C THR A 154 1.13 -6.02 -7.80
N ASN A 155 1.29 -6.91 -8.79
CA ASN A 155 0.66 -6.77 -10.10
C ASN A 155 -0.83 -7.14 -9.99
N LEU A 156 -1.69 -6.18 -10.35
CA LEU A 156 -3.14 -6.36 -10.32
C LEU A 156 -3.68 -7.26 -11.43
N ASN A 157 -2.88 -7.56 -12.45
CA ASN A 157 -3.31 -8.40 -13.58
C ASN A 157 -3.26 -9.90 -13.29
N SER A 158 -2.79 -10.31 -12.11
CA SER A 158 -2.85 -11.72 -11.73
C SER A 158 -4.29 -12.21 -11.60
N LYS A 159 -4.48 -13.53 -11.82
CA LYS A 159 -5.81 -14.14 -11.72
C LYS A 159 -6.46 -13.88 -10.37
N TYR A 160 -5.71 -14.07 -9.28
CA TYR A 160 -6.22 -13.88 -7.91
C TYR A 160 -6.80 -12.48 -7.71
N TRP A 161 -6.02 -11.43 -8.04
CA TRP A 161 -6.47 -10.06 -7.82
C TRP A 161 -7.58 -9.65 -8.77
N GLN A 162 -7.61 -10.15 -9.99
CA GLN A 162 -8.72 -9.92 -10.92
C GLN A 162 -10.03 -10.56 -10.44
N GLU A 163 -9.97 -11.77 -9.90
CA GLU A 163 -11.14 -12.46 -9.38
C GLU A 163 -11.73 -11.78 -8.14
N HIS A 164 -10.90 -11.13 -7.33
CA HIS A 164 -11.34 -10.47 -6.09
C HIS A 164 -11.55 -8.97 -6.24
N PHE A 165 -11.20 -8.40 -7.37
CA PHE A 165 -11.36 -6.96 -7.61
C PHE A 165 -12.82 -6.53 -7.45
N TYR A 166 -13.02 -5.43 -6.71
CA TYR A 166 -14.33 -4.86 -6.52
C TYR A 166 -14.45 -3.45 -7.12
N SER A 167 -13.58 -2.52 -6.74
CA SER A 167 -13.67 -1.13 -7.17
C SER A 167 -12.36 -0.39 -6.95
N TYR A 168 -12.15 0.66 -7.74
CA TYR A 168 -11.23 1.73 -7.37
C TYR A 168 -12.00 2.80 -6.60
N GLY A 169 -11.28 3.59 -5.78
CA GLY A 169 -11.88 4.71 -5.05
C GLY A 169 -10.94 5.89 -4.96
N ARG A 170 -11.50 7.07 -5.08
CA ARG A 170 -10.74 8.33 -4.99
C ARG A 170 -10.98 8.98 -3.64
N LEU A 171 -9.89 9.34 -2.98
CA LEU A 171 -9.90 10.08 -1.72
C LEU A 171 -10.36 11.53 -1.97
N PRO A 172 -11.02 12.15 -0.97
CA PRO A 172 -11.36 13.57 -1.06
C PRO A 172 -10.14 14.48 -1.09
#